data_e27af767f2ec47ca718e6693015e7e8a
#
_entry.id   e27af767f2ec47ca718e6693015e7e8a
#
_cell.length_a   1.000
_cell.length_b   1.000
_cell.length_c   1.000
_cell.angle_alpha   90.00
_cell.angle_beta   90.00
_cell.angle_gamma   90.00
#
_symmetry.space_group_name_H-M   'P 1'
#
loop_
_entity.id
_entity.type
_entity.pdbx_description
1 polymer ?
#
loop_
_entity_poly.entity_id
_entity_poly.type
_entity_poly.pdbx_seq_one_letter_code
_entity_poly.pdbx_strand_id
1 'polypeptide(L)'
;MLVEKTLFKATMSDARLFRNLIGAISSLIEEADFNATPEGIKLRSMDPSHIAMVDFEWPKAAFDTYECTTPTRLRLSVSNLLKLLKRTHSDESIEIFYDEANKKLNITLRNKIVRKFITPTLEPSTEEVPTPKVPFSAKVKLAAASLRDIIDDAQAISDNVRLEVSQEKFVVKAAGEMSSALIEMDKGSDAILEIDLRPETDPKTGQPVTADPKTGAPASAKATYNLNYLGEIIRAGSGASEVTSLEFSTNMPIKVEFEMPQQGRLLYYLAPRIEAE
;
A
#
# COMPACT_ATOMS: atom_id res chain seq x y z
N MET A 1 -18.71 -20.66 35.46
CA MET A 1 -17.63 -20.48 34.50
C MET A 1 -18.06 -19.34 33.55
N LEU A 2 -17.56 -18.14 33.74
CA LEU A 2 -17.79 -17.04 32.81
C LEU A 2 -17.06 -17.42 31.53
N VAL A 3 -17.78 -17.66 30.44
CA VAL A 3 -17.19 -17.76 29.11
C VAL A 3 -16.59 -16.37 28.83
N GLU A 4 -15.25 -16.25 28.86
CA GLU A 4 -14.57 -15.02 28.45
C GLU A 4 -15.04 -14.73 27.02
N LYS A 5 -15.74 -13.62 26.85
CA LYS A 5 -16.27 -13.20 25.56
C LYS A 5 -15.09 -12.75 24.71
N THR A 6 -14.63 -13.61 23.83
CA THR A 6 -13.58 -13.29 22.88
C THR A 6 -14.06 -12.17 21.96
N LEU A 7 -13.52 -10.98 22.09
CA LEU A 7 -13.88 -9.85 21.21
C LEU A 7 -13.27 -10.01 19.83
N PHE A 8 -12.00 -10.41 19.77
CA PHE A 8 -11.28 -10.59 18.51
C PHE A 8 -10.28 -11.74 18.62
N LYS A 9 -10.39 -12.68 17.68
CA LYS A 9 -9.42 -13.76 17.48
C LYS A 9 -9.33 -14.11 15.99
N ALA A 10 -8.11 -14.34 15.48
CA ALA A 10 -7.90 -14.76 14.10
C ALA A 10 -6.70 -15.71 14.00
N THR A 11 -6.74 -16.63 13.03
CA THR A 11 -5.64 -17.54 12.73
C THR A 11 -5.33 -17.56 11.24
N MET A 12 -4.06 -17.78 10.92
CA MET A 12 -3.56 -17.98 9.55
C MET A 12 -2.51 -19.07 9.53
N SER A 13 -2.56 -19.93 8.54
CA SER A 13 -1.58 -21.03 8.33
C SER A 13 -0.23 -20.52 7.84
N ASP A 14 -0.19 -19.40 7.13
CA ASP A 14 1.06 -18.75 6.71
C ASP A 14 1.26 -17.39 7.40
N ALA A 15 2.05 -17.40 8.47
CA ALA A 15 2.38 -16.21 9.24
C ALA A 15 3.21 -15.16 8.45
N ARG A 16 3.83 -15.55 7.32
CA ARG A 16 4.61 -14.61 6.48
C ARG A 16 3.69 -13.58 5.82
N LEU A 17 2.48 -13.96 5.44
CA LEU A 17 1.51 -13.02 4.85
C LEU A 17 1.23 -11.88 5.83
N PHE A 18 0.97 -12.23 7.11
CA PHE A 18 0.76 -11.22 8.15
C PHE A 18 2.00 -10.38 8.40
N ARG A 19 3.19 -11.00 8.49
CA ARG A 19 4.46 -10.26 8.63
C ARG A 19 4.70 -9.30 7.47
N ASN A 20 4.51 -9.73 6.23
CA ASN A 20 4.74 -8.92 5.04
C ASN A 20 3.79 -7.72 5.01
N LEU A 21 2.52 -7.93 5.38
CA LEU A 21 1.55 -6.86 5.53
C LEU A 21 1.96 -5.84 6.59
N ILE A 22 2.32 -6.32 7.80
CA ILE A 22 2.79 -5.42 8.87
C ILE A 22 4.05 -4.67 8.42
N GLY A 23 4.94 -5.33 7.67
CA GLY A 23 6.10 -4.70 7.05
C GLY A 23 5.72 -3.60 6.06
N ALA A 24 4.72 -3.86 5.22
CA ALA A 24 4.21 -2.90 4.25
C ALA A 24 3.60 -1.66 4.94
N ILE A 25 2.81 -1.83 5.98
CA ILE A 25 2.25 -0.72 6.75
C ILE A 25 3.37 0.04 7.49
N SER A 26 4.33 -0.68 8.08
CA SER A 26 5.43 -0.11 8.88
C SER A 26 6.41 0.74 8.06
N SER A 27 6.39 0.66 6.73
CA SER A 27 7.22 1.49 5.85
C SER A 27 6.87 2.99 5.96
N LEU A 28 5.62 3.30 6.30
CA LEU A 28 5.13 4.68 6.41
C LEU A 28 4.60 5.04 7.80
N ILE A 29 4.11 4.05 8.56
CA ILE A 29 3.30 4.26 9.76
C ILE A 29 3.93 3.53 10.95
N GLU A 30 4.25 4.26 12.02
CA GLU A 30 4.81 3.68 13.24
C GLU A 30 3.74 3.14 14.20
N GLU A 31 2.59 3.82 14.27
CA GLU A 31 1.43 3.44 15.09
C GLU A 31 0.16 3.58 14.29
N ALA A 32 -0.74 2.59 14.37
CA ALA A 32 -1.98 2.60 13.62
C ALA A 32 -3.15 1.98 14.39
N ASP A 33 -4.36 2.44 14.05
CA ASP A 33 -5.61 1.87 14.52
C ASP A 33 -6.11 0.78 13.56
N PHE A 34 -6.05 -0.46 14.01
CA PHE A 34 -6.63 -1.60 13.32
C PHE A 34 -8.09 -1.76 13.75
N ASN A 35 -9.01 -1.61 12.81
CA ASN A 35 -10.44 -1.78 13.05
C ASN A 35 -10.84 -3.21 12.71
N ALA A 36 -10.94 -4.08 13.70
CA ALA A 36 -11.49 -5.42 13.56
C ALA A 36 -13.02 -5.35 13.60
N THR A 37 -13.67 -5.89 12.58
CA THR A 37 -15.13 -5.98 12.45
C THR A 37 -15.53 -7.42 12.12
N PRO A 38 -16.82 -7.81 12.19
CA PRO A 38 -17.25 -9.14 11.75
C PRO A 38 -16.94 -9.48 10.29
N GLU A 39 -16.68 -8.47 9.45
CA GLU A 39 -16.36 -8.61 8.03
C GLU A 39 -14.88 -8.78 7.76
N GLY A 40 -14.00 -8.33 8.69
CA GLY A 40 -12.54 -8.37 8.54
C GLY A 40 -11.84 -7.25 9.27
N ILE A 41 -10.57 -7.01 8.90
CA ILE A 41 -9.72 -5.98 9.48
C ILE A 41 -9.53 -4.86 8.47
N LYS A 42 -9.68 -3.61 8.92
CA LYS A 42 -9.43 -2.40 8.13
C LYS A 42 -8.48 -1.47 8.87
N LEU A 43 -7.70 -0.73 8.11
CA LEU A 43 -6.82 0.31 8.62
C LEU A 43 -6.75 1.43 7.59
N ARG A 44 -6.79 2.66 8.06
CA ARG A 44 -6.45 3.84 7.25
C ARG A 44 -5.67 4.80 8.12
N SER A 45 -4.51 5.22 7.64
CA SER A 45 -3.63 6.11 8.38
C SER A 45 -2.79 6.96 7.43
N MET A 46 -2.46 8.17 7.85
CA MET A 46 -1.51 9.04 7.14
C MET A 46 -0.15 8.99 7.83
N ASP A 47 0.91 9.21 7.05
CA ASP A 47 2.24 9.44 7.60
C ASP A 47 2.27 10.76 8.40
N PRO A 48 3.23 10.94 9.33
CA PRO A 48 3.30 12.15 10.16
C PRO A 48 3.45 13.45 9.37
N SER A 49 3.94 13.40 8.14
CA SER A 49 4.09 14.58 7.27
C SER A 49 2.85 14.86 6.41
N HIS A 50 1.83 14.03 6.48
CA HIS A 50 0.59 14.10 5.67
C HIS A 50 0.84 14.09 4.15
N ILE A 51 1.93 13.44 3.72
CA ILE A 51 2.34 13.31 2.31
C ILE A 51 1.87 11.98 1.72
N ALA A 52 1.86 10.91 2.56
CA ALA A 52 1.46 9.59 2.15
C ALA A 52 0.35 9.03 3.06
N MET A 53 -0.47 8.14 2.51
CA MET A 53 -1.53 7.45 3.24
C MET A 53 -1.50 5.97 2.88
N VAL A 54 -1.75 5.12 3.87
CA VAL A 54 -2.05 3.71 3.69
C VAL A 54 -3.53 3.46 3.98
N ASP A 55 -4.19 2.71 3.09
CA ASP A 55 -5.55 2.20 3.24
C ASP A 55 -5.53 0.68 3.00
N PHE A 56 -5.85 -0.04 4.03
CA PHE A 56 -5.75 -1.49 4.05
C PHE A 56 -7.09 -2.11 4.45
N GLU A 57 -7.46 -3.16 3.72
CA GLU A 57 -8.63 -3.97 4.02
C GLU A 57 -8.31 -5.46 3.83
N TRP A 58 -8.57 -6.25 4.85
CA TRP A 58 -8.41 -7.69 4.81
C TRP A 58 -9.69 -8.39 5.25
N PRO A 59 -10.44 -8.99 4.31
CA PRO A 59 -11.71 -9.63 4.63
C PRO A 59 -11.50 -10.87 5.50
N LYS A 60 -12.51 -11.24 6.29
CA LYS A 60 -12.46 -12.44 7.13
C LYS A 60 -12.10 -13.72 6.38
N ALA A 61 -12.43 -13.79 5.08
CA ALA A 61 -12.10 -14.93 4.23
C ALA A 61 -10.60 -15.12 4.01
N ALA A 62 -9.77 -14.12 4.32
CA ALA A 62 -8.31 -14.23 4.24
C ALA A 62 -7.68 -14.97 5.44
N PHE A 63 -8.46 -15.28 6.46
CA PHE A 63 -8.04 -15.99 7.66
C PHE A 63 -8.59 -17.42 7.65
N ASP A 64 -7.85 -18.37 8.23
CA ASP A 64 -8.34 -19.76 8.42
C ASP A 64 -9.50 -19.79 9.42
N THR A 65 -9.38 -18.99 10.49
CA THR A 65 -10.49 -18.72 11.41
C THR A 65 -10.49 -17.23 11.74
N TYR A 66 -11.70 -16.67 11.87
CA TYR A 66 -11.89 -15.27 12.21
C TYR A 66 -13.11 -15.12 13.10
N GLU A 67 -12.92 -14.65 14.31
CA GLU A 67 -13.94 -14.37 15.29
C GLU A 67 -13.83 -12.90 15.72
N CYS A 68 -14.86 -12.13 15.44
CA CYS A 68 -15.01 -10.77 15.93
C CYS A 68 -16.47 -10.56 16.30
N THR A 69 -16.78 -10.57 17.59
CA THR A 69 -18.16 -10.49 18.08
C THR A 69 -18.67 -9.06 18.14
N THR A 70 -17.79 -8.10 18.31
CA THR A 70 -18.10 -6.68 18.40
C THR A 70 -17.00 -5.89 17.71
N PRO A 71 -17.32 -4.90 16.88
CA PRO A 71 -16.32 -4.02 16.28
C PRO A 71 -15.35 -3.49 17.33
N THR A 72 -14.07 -3.73 17.13
CA THR A 72 -13.01 -3.44 18.09
C THR A 72 -11.90 -2.64 17.42
N ARG A 73 -11.55 -1.50 17.99
CA ARG A 73 -10.46 -0.64 17.49
C ARG A 73 -9.22 -0.90 18.34
N LEU A 74 -8.16 -1.37 17.70
CA LEU A 74 -6.90 -1.75 18.32
C LEU A 74 -5.80 -0.83 17.83
N ARG A 75 -5.38 0.15 18.62
CA ARG A 75 -4.20 0.94 18.30
C ARG A 75 -2.96 0.18 18.72
N LEU A 76 -2.05 -0.04 17.77
CA LEU A 76 -0.87 -0.85 17.93
C LEU A 76 0.38 -0.11 17.43
N SER A 77 1.51 -0.36 18.07
CA SER A 77 2.82 -0.01 17.52
C SER A 77 3.16 -0.99 16.40
N VAL A 78 3.03 -0.54 15.15
CA VAL A 78 3.30 -1.35 13.94
C VAL A 78 4.77 -1.72 13.88
N SER A 79 5.65 -0.78 14.23
CA SER A 79 7.09 -1.01 14.29
C SER A 79 7.47 -2.08 15.32
N ASN A 80 6.80 -2.12 16.47
CA ASN A 80 7.01 -3.17 17.48
C ASN A 80 6.46 -4.52 17.00
N LEU A 81 5.28 -4.55 16.39
CA LEU A 81 4.73 -5.77 15.78
C LEU A 81 5.69 -6.35 14.75
N LEU A 82 6.24 -5.52 13.86
CA LEU A 82 7.20 -5.97 12.86
C LEU A 82 8.45 -6.59 13.50
N LYS A 83 8.98 -6.01 14.59
CA LYS A 83 10.12 -6.57 15.34
C LYS A 83 9.80 -7.96 15.89
N LEU A 84 8.59 -8.17 16.45
CA LEU A 84 8.15 -9.47 16.97
C LEU A 84 8.02 -10.51 15.86
N LEU A 85 7.58 -10.10 14.67
CA LEU A 85 7.34 -10.95 13.52
C LEU A 85 8.58 -11.15 12.62
N LYS A 86 9.68 -10.41 12.83
CA LYS A 86 10.85 -10.38 11.93
C LYS A 86 11.42 -11.76 11.63
N ARG A 87 11.36 -12.70 12.59
CA ARG A 87 11.88 -14.07 12.45
C ARG A 87 10.79 -15.10 12.17
N THR A 88 9.71 -14.70 11.51
CA THR A 88 8.65 -15.62 11.09
C THR A 88 9.11 -16.44 9.90
N HIS A 89 8.93 -17.77 9.98
CA HIS A 89 9.29 -18.74 8.94
C HIS A 89 8.08 -19.12 8.09
N SER A 90 8.35 -19.75 6.95
CA SER A 90 7.31 -20.11 5.95
C SER A 90 6.35 -21.20 6.38
N ASP A 91 6.76 -22.01 7.35
CA ASP A 91 6.04 -23.15 7.88
C ASP A 91 5.37 -22.85 9.24
N GLU A 92 5.26 -21.56 9.59
CA GLU A 92 4.62 -21.13 10.83
C GLU A 92 3.20 -20.64 10.58
N SER A 93 2.29 -21.10 11.44
CA SER A 93 0.97 -20.50 11.60
C SER A 93 1.01 -19.40 12.65
N ILE A 94 0.08 -18.45 12.54
CA ILE A 94 -0.11 -17.35 13.49
C ILE A 94 -1.52 -17.39 14.08
N GLU A 95 -1.62 -17.21 15.39
CA GLU A 95 -2.86 -16.93 16.11
C GLU A 95 -2.73 -15.56 16.75
N ILE A 96 -3.71 -14.71 16.56
CA ILE A 96 -3.83 -13.37 17.11
C ILE A 96 -5.07 -13.32 17.97
N PHE A 97 -4.92 -12.90 19.22
CA PHE A 97 -6.01 -12.82 20.19
C PHE A 97 -5.91 -11.51 20.98
N TYR A 98 -7.03 -10.78 21.08
CA TYR A 98 -7.11 -9.58 21.90
C TYR A 98 -7.69 -9.91 23.28
N ASP A 99 -6.90 -9.64 24.30
CA ASP A 99 -7.28 -9.69 25.71
C ASP A 99 -7.76 -8.30 26.16
N GLU A 100 -9.08 -8.10 26.15
CA GLU A 100 -9.70 -6.82 26.49
C GLU A 100 -9.46 -6.43 27.94
N ALA A 101 -9.51 -7.42 28.86
CA ALA A 101 -9.37 -7.18 30.30
C ALA A 101 -8.01 -6.56 30.66
N ASN A 102 -6.97 -6.99 29.95
CA ASN A 102 -5.61 -6.51 30.16
C ASN A 102 -5.13 -5.52 29.08
N LYS A 103 -5.97 -5.15 28.11
CA LYS A 103 -5.61 -4.32 26.95
C LYS A 103 -4.35 -4.80 26.24
N LYS A 104 -4.27 -6.10 25.91
CA LYS A 104 -3.09 -6.72 25.30
C LYS A 104 -3.45 -7.52 24.06
N LEU A 105 -2.60 -7.40 23.04
CA LEU A 105 -2.62 -8.29 21.90
C LEU A 105 -1.65 -9.45 22.15
N ASN A 106 -2.17 -10.67 22.07
CA ASN A 106 -1.42 -11.92 22.18
C ASN A 106 -1.19 -12.47 20.78
N ILE A 107 0.06 -12.78 20.44
CA ILE A 107 0.46 -13.36 19.16
C ILE A 107 1.14 -14.68 19.46
N THR A 108 0.64 -15.77 18.88
CA THR A 108 1.24 -17.09 19.00
C THR A 108 1.65 -17.58 17.61
N LEU A 109 2.94 -17.82 17.43
CA LEU A 109 3.50 -18.46 16.24
C LEU A 109 3.74 -19.94 16.54
N ARG A 110 3.32 -20.84 15.65
CA ARG A 110 3.39 -22.29 15.83
C ARG A 110 4.01 -22.97 14.61
N ASN A 111 5.03 -23.76 14.89
CA ASN A 111 5.51 -24.86 14.06
C ASN A 111 6.06 -25.96 15.01
N LYS A 112 7.31 -26.41 14.84
CA LYS A 112 7.98 -27.30 15.80
C LYS A 112 8.21 -26.65 17.18
N ILE A 113 8.22 -25.31 17.22
CA ILE A 113 8.39 -24.49 18.44
C ILE A 113 7.19 -23.56 18.55
N VAL A 114 6.64 -23.41 19.75
CA VAL A 114 5.59 -22.44 20.03
C VAL A 114 6.22 -21.17 20.62
N ARG A 115 6.06 -20.04 19.93
CA ARG A 115 6.52 -18.72 20.39
C ARG A 115 5.31 -17.85 20.70
N LYS A 116 5.28 -17.30 21.91
CA LYS A 116 4.20 -16.40 22.33
C LYS A 116 4.76 -15.02 22.62
N PHE A 117 4.11 -14.01 22.04
CA PHE A 117 4.42 -12.61 22.25
C PHE A 117 3.17 -11.90 22.77
N ILE A 118 3.38 -10.95 23.66
CA ILE A 118 2.33 -10.14 24.25
C ILE A 118 2.76 -8.69 24.10
N THR A 119 1.91 -7.87 23.49
CA THR A 119 2.14 -6.43 23.32
C THR A 119 0.95 -5.65 23.85
N PRO A 120 1.15 -4.51 24.54
CA PRO A 120 0.04 -3.68 24.96
C PRO A 120 -0.62 -3.01 23.72
N THR A 121 -1.90 -2.73 23.83
CA THR A 121 -2.56 -1.79 22.93
C THR A 121 -2.37 -0.36 23.46
N LEU A 122 -2.36 0.59 22.54
CA LEU A 122 -2.29 2.02 22.84
C LEU A 122 -3.71 2.61 22.92
N GLU A 123 -3.84 3.83 23.43
CA GLU A 123 -5.12 4.53 23.37
C GLU A 123 -5.47 4.87 21.93
N PRO A 124 -6.70 4.56 21.45
CA PRO A 124 -7.11 4.83 20.07
C PRO A 124 -6.97 6.32 19.70
N SER A 125 -6.56 6.59 18.47
CA SER A 125 -6.54 7.97 17.95
C SER A 125 -7.95 8.50 17.78
N THR A 126 -8.15 9.80 17.99
CA THR A 126 -9.39 10.49 17.65
C THR A 126 -9.39 10.99 16.20
N GLU A 127 -8.28 10.89 15.51
CA GLU A 127 -8.14 11.33 14.12
C GLU A 127 -8.84 10.38 13.16
N GLU A 128 -9.70 10.94 12.31
CA GLU A 128 -10.35 10.23 11.21
C GLU A 128 -9.71 10.65 9.89
N VAL A 129 -9.15 9.69 9.18
CA VAL A 129 -8.56 9.92 7.87
C VAL A 129 -9.62 9.68 6.79
N PRO A 130 -10.04 10.72 6.04
CA PRO A 130 -11.07 10.59 5.02
C PRO A 130 -10.56 9.79 3.81
N THR A 131 -11.49 9.18 3.07
CA THR A 131 -11.16 8.54 1.80
C THR A 131 -10.82 9.59 0.76
N PRO A 132 -9.64 9.52 0.11
CA PRO A 132 -9.31 10.43 -0.97
C PRO A 132 -10.29 10.28 -2.14
N LYS A 133 -10.79 11.41 -2.63
CA LYS A 133 -11.64 11.46 -3.84
C LYS A 133 -10.83 12.08 -4.97
N VAL A 134 -9.88 11.33 -5.50
CA VAL A 134 -9.01 11.79 -6.58
C VAL A 134 -9.48 11.15 -7.89
N PRO A 135 -9.79 11.94 -8.93
CA PRO A 135 -10.04 11.38 -10.26
C PRO A 135 -8.71 10.89 -10.87
N PHE A 136 -8.69 9.67 -11.39
CA PHE A 136 -7.53 9.11 -12.07
C PHE A 136 -7.82 8.96 -13.56
N SER A 137 -6.94 9.52 -14.40
CA SER A 137 -7.01 9.43 -15.86
C SER A 137 -6.15 8.32 -16.43
N ALA A 138 -5.10 7.91 -15.73
CA ALA A 138 -4.22 6.84 -16.15
C ALA A 138 -4.20 5.69 -15.15
N LYS A 139 -4.14 4.45 -15.66
CA LYS A 139 -3.90 3.23 -14.92
C LYS A 139 -2.84 2.39 -15.63
N VAL A 140 -1.86 1.94 -14.87
CA VAL A 140 -0.86 0.97 -15.32
C VAL A 140 -0.86 -0.21 -14.35
N LYS A 141 -1.01 -1.44 -14.87
CA LYS A 141 -0.92 -2.66 -14.10
C LYS A 141 0.29 -3.47 -14.57
N LEU A 142 1.13 -3.88 -13.62
CA LEU A 142 2.38 -4.58 -13.95
C LEU A 142 2.82 -5.50 -12.79
N ALA A 143 3.84 -6.33 -13.04
CA ALA A 143 4.44 -7.15 -12.00
C ALA A 143 5.10 -6.26 -10.93
N ALA A 144 4.81 -6.52 -9.66
CA ALA A 144 5.33 -5.74 -8.54
C ALA A 144 6.86 -5.80 -8.44
N ALA A 145 7.45 -6.95 -8.77
CA ALA A 145 8.91 -7.11 -8.82
C ALA A 145 9.55 -6.22 -9.89
N SER A 146 8.96 -6.17 -11.09
CA SER A 146 9.48 -5.33 -12.18
C SER A 146 9.40 -3.84 -11.81
N LEU A 147 8.29 -3.41 -11.21
CA LEU A 147 8.17 -2.02 -10.75
C LEU A 147 9.21 -1.70 -9.68
N ARG A 148 9.45 -2.61 -8.74
CA ARG A 148 10.47 -2.42 -7.69
C ARG A 148 11.85 -2.21 -8.30
N ASP A 149 12.27 -3.08 -9.23
CA ASP A 149 13.59 -2.99 -9.86
C ASP A 149 13.75 -1.66 -10.61
N ILE A 150 12.73 -1.21 -11.35
CA ILE A 150 12.70 0.09 -12.04
C ILE A 150 12.80 1.28 -11.05
N ILE A 151 12.09 1.22 -9.94
CA ILE A 151 12.13 2.28 -8.93
C ILE A 151 13.47 2.29 -8.19
N ASP A 152 14.07 1.13 -7.93
CA ASP A 152 15.39 1.03 -7.32
C ASP A 152 16.47 1.61 -8.28
N ASP A 153 16.39 1.35 -9.59
CA ASP A 153 17.25 1.97 -10.60
C ASP A 153 17.08 3.51 -10.62
N ALA A 154 15.85 4.00 -10.60
CA ALA A 154 15.57 5.44 -10.58
C ALA A 154 16.11 6.10 -9.30
N GLN A 155 16.00 5.43 -8.16
CA GLN A 155 16.47 5.94 -6.85
C GLN A 155 18.01 6.02 -6.76
N ALA A 156 18.73 5.20 -7.52
CA ALA A 156 20.18 5.30 -7.62
C ALA A 156 20.63 6.59 -8.35
N ILE A 157 19.72 7.25 -9.08
CA ILE A 157 19.99 8.43 -9.90
C ILE A 157 19.49 9.73 -9.23
N SER A 158 18.32 9.71 -8.62
CA SER A 158 17.63 10.93 -8.17
C SER A 158 16.73 10.65 -6.94
N ASP A 159 16.46 11.69 -6.17
CA ASP A 159 15.43 11.64 -5.10
C ASP A 159 14.00 11.76 -5.64
N ASN A 160 13.83 11.98 -6.94
CA ASN A 160 12.52 12.18 -7.55
C ASN A 160 12.41 11.38 -8.84
N VAL A 161 11.21 10.94 -9.13
CA VAL A 161 10.87 10.21 -10.35
C VAL A 161 9.67 10.87 -11.03
N ARG A 162 9.75 11.02 -12.33
CA ARG A 162 8.65 11.42 -13.18
C ARG A 162 8.08 10.19 -13.87
N LEU A 163 6.79 9.95 -13.68
CA LEU A 163 6.03 8.90 -14.33
C LEU A 163 5.20 9.53 -15.47
N GLU A 164 5.20 8.90 -16.63
CA GLU A 164 4.39 9.31 -17.78
C GLU A 164 3.68 8.10 -18.39
N VAL A 165 2.40 8.22 -18.68
CA VAL A 165 1.58 7.18 -19.32
C VAL A 165 0.95 7.75 -20.58
N SER A 166 1.12 7.06 -21.69
CA SER A 166 0.42 7.29 -22.96
C SER A 166 -0.40 6.04 -23.33
N GLN A 167 -1.14 6.07 -24.44
CA GLN A 167 -1.87 4.91 -24.94
C GLN A 167 -0.98 3.70 -25.27
N GLU A 168 0.29 3.96 -25.60
CA GLU A 168 1.21 2.96 -26.15
C GLU A 168 2.30 2.53 -25.15
N LYS A 169 2.61 3.37 -24.15
CA LYS A 169 3.73 3.10 -23.26
C LYS A 169 3.63 3.75 -21.89
N PHE A 170 4.31 3.13 -20.93
CA PHE A 170 4.62 3.68 -19.63
C PHE A 170 6.11 4.04 -19.58
N VAL A 171 6.42 5.23 -19.08
CA VAL A 171 7.78 5.79 -19.06
C VAL A 171 8.12 6.26 -17.65
N VAL A 172 9.30 5.88 -17.18
CA VAL A 172 9.89 6.30 -15.90
C VAL A 172 11.14 7.11 -16.18
N LYS A 173 11.19 8.33 -15.66
CA LYS A 173 12.33 9.26 -15.84
C LYS A 173 12.89 9.66 -14.49
N ALA A 174 14.19 9.57 -14.32
CA ALA A 174 14.91 10.11 -13.19
C ALA A 174 16.08 10.96 -13.69
N ALA A 175 16.26 12.14 -13.14
CA ALA A 175 17.36 13.05 -13.48
C ALA A 175 18.07 13.49 -12.21
N GLY A 176 19.36 13.20 -12.12
CA GLY A 176 20.28 13.65 -11.11
C GLY A 176 21.28 14.66 -11.69
N GLU A 177 22.21 15.12 -10.87
CA GLU A 177 23.22 16.11 -11.29
C GLU A 177 24.21 15.55 -12.34
N MET A 178 24.59 14.29 -12.24
CA MET A 178 25.62 13.68 -13.10
C MET A 178 25.08 12.61 -14.05
N SER A 179 23.86 12.12 -13.83
CA SER A 179 23.28 11.01 -14.58
C SER A 179 21.77 11.15 -14.71
N SER A 180 21.22 10.45 -15.71
CA SER A 180 19.78 10.36 -15.89
C SER A 180 19.39 8.94 -16.30
N ALA A 181 18.18 8.53 -15.96
CA ALA A 181 17.58 7.28 -16.40
C ALA A 181 16.30 7.56 -17.19
N LEU A 182 16.12 6.85 -18.29
CA LEU A 182 14.90 6.78 -19.07
C LEU A 182 14.57 5.30 -19.27
N ILE A 183 13.46 4.86 -18.67
CA ILE A 183 12.99 3.48 -18.75
C ILE A 183 11.63 3.50 -19.44
N GLU A 184 11.52 2.82 -20.56
CA GLU A 184 10.31 2.77 -21.37
C GLU A 184 9.79 1.33 -21.43
N MET A 185 8.48 1.17 -21.24
CA MET A 185 7.77 -0.11 -21.32
C MET A 185 6.59 0.04 -22.27
N ASP A 186 6.65 -0.66 -23.37
CA ASP A 186 5.56 -0.68 -24.36
C ASP A 186 4.37 -1.49 -23.82
N LYS A 187 3.16 -1.08 -24.20
CA LYS A 187 1.90 -1.74 -23.83
C LYS A 187 1.86 -3.23 -24.16
N GLY A 188 2.58 -3.66 -25.19
CA GLY A 188 2.66 -5.05 -25.60
C GLY A 188 3.81 -5.83 -24.98
N SER A 189 4.59 -5.25 -24.07
CA SER A 189 5.70 -5.93 -23.40
C SER A 189 5.22 -6.86 -22.28
N ASP A 190 5.98 -7.90 -21.99
CA ASP A 190 5.69 -8.84 -20.89
C ASP A 190 5.70 -8.18 -19.51
N ALA A 191 6.29 -6.98 -19.40
CA ALA A 191 6.34 -6.21 -18.15
C ALA A 191 5.00 -5.54 -17.81
N ILE A 192 4.18 -5.23 -18.83
CA ILE A 192 2.92 -4.50 -18.69
C ILE A 192 1.74 -5.46 -18.84
N LEU A 193 0.89 -5.52 -17.83
CA LEU A 193 -0.35 -6.30 -17.84
C LEU A 193 -1.52 -5.50 -18.40
N GLU A 194 -1.56 -4.18 -18.10
CA GLU A 194 -2.65 -3.29 -18.54
C GLU A 194 -2.15 -1.85 -18.61
N ILE A 195 -2.52 -1.13 -19.66
CA ILE A 195 -2.49 0.35 -19.72
C ILE A 195 -3.89 0.82 -20.12
N ASP A 196 -4.52 1.62 -19.26
CA ASP A 196 -5.76 2.34 -19.53
C ASP A 196 -5.51 3.84 -19.32
N LEU A 197 -5.72 4.61 -20.39
CA LEU A 197 -5.62 6.06 -20.35
C LEU A 197 -6.95 6.67 -20.80
N ARG A 198 -7.60 7.38 -19.91
CA ARG A 198 -8.84 8.11 -20.16
C ARG A 198 -8.49 9.58 -20.38
N PRO A 199 -9.12 10.25 -21.35
CA PRO A 199 -8.94 11.68 -21.53
C PRO A 199 -9.28 12.43 -20.24
N GLU A 200 -8.41 13.32 -19.81
CA GLU A 200 -8.73 14.26 -18.74
C GLU A 200 -9.80 15.22 -19.23
N THR A 201 -10.69 15.63 -18.34
CA THR A 201 -11.73 16.61 -18.68
C THR A 201 -11.22 18.00 -18.34
N ASP A 202 -11.21 18.91 -19.31
CA ASP A 202 -10.88 20.33 -19.07
C ASP A 202 -11.91 20.91 -18.09
N PRO A 203 -11.48 21.38 -16.89
CA PRO A 203 -12.39 21.90 -15.88
C PRO A 203 -13.17 23.15 -16.31
N LYS A 204 -12.72 23.86 -17.36
CA LYS A 204 -13.37 25.07 -17.88
C LYS A 204 -14.40 24.77 -18.95
N THR A 205 -14.12 23.83 -19.83
CA THR A 205 -14.96 23.53 -21.00
C THR A 205 -15.78 22.24 -20.83
N GLY A 206 -15.44 21.38 -19.88
CA GLY A 206 -16.07 20.07 -19.69
C GLY A 206 -15.78 19.07 -20.83
N GLN A 207 -14.88 19.41 -21.74
CA GLN A 207 -14.54 18.57 -22.89
C GLN A 207 -13.31 17.70 -22.61
N PRO A 208 -13.23 16.49 -23.20
CA PRO A 208 -12.04 15.64 -23.08
C PRO A 208 -10.81 16.32 -23.69
N VAL A 209 -9.70 16.34 -22.96
CA VAL A 209 -8.39 16.78 -23.45
C VAL A 209 -7.75 15.60 -24.20
N THR A 210 -7.82 15.63 -25.53
CA THR A 210 -7.30 14.56 -26.39
C THR A 210 -5.86 14.76 -26.84
N ALA A 211 -5.34 15.99 -26.66
CA ALA A 211 -3.96 16.33 -26.99
C ALA A 211 -3.46 17.45 -26.07
N ASP A 212 -2.14 17.51 -25.85
CA ASP A 212 -1.50 18.59 -25.12
C ASP A 212 -1.68 19.92 -25.89
N PRO A 213 -2.28 20.95 -25.29
CA PRO A 213 -2.54 22.21 -25.99
C PRO A 213 -1.29 22.95 -26.46
N LYS A 214 -0.12 22.71 -25.85
CA LYS A 214 1.14 23.37 -26.18
C LYS A 214 1.92 22.66 -27.29
N THR A 215 1.87 21.34 -27.32
CA THR A 215 2.71 20.52 -28.20
C THR A 215 1.95 19.77 -29.28
N GLY A 216 0.61 19.66 -29.16
CA GLY A 216 -0.22 18.83 -30.05
C GLY A 216 0.03 17.33 -29.90
N ALA A 217 0.85 16.90 -28.91
CA ALA A 217 1.13 15.51 -28.65
C ALA A 217 -0.14 14.77 -28.14
N PRO A 218 -0.26 13.46 -28.37
CA PRO A 218 -1.35 12.68 -27.81
C PRO A 218 -1.47 12.83 -26.29
N ALA A 219 -2.71 12.78 -25.80
CA ALA A 219 -2.97 12.88 -24.37
C ALA A 219 -2.09 11.89 -23.57
N SER A 220 -1.53 12.36 -22.48
CA SER A 220 -0.71 11.56 -21.55
C SER A 220 -0.92 12.08 -20.15
N ALA A 221 -0.92 11.19 -19.17
CA ALA A 221 -0.84 11.58 -17.77
C ALA A 221 0.63 11.60 -17.35
N LYS A 222 1.03 12.64 -16.60
CA LYS A 222 2.41 12.82 -16.15
C LYS A 222 2.47 13.48 -14.77
N ALA A 223 3.25 12.92 -13.86
CA ALA A 223 3.44 13.48 -12.53
C ALA A 223 4.80 13.08 -11.95
N THR A 224 5.31 13.91 -11.04
CA THR A 224 6.60 13.71 -10.37
C THR A 224 6.36 13.35 -8.91
N TYR A 225 7.08 12.35 -8.38
CA TYR A 225 6.94 11.87 -7.00
C TYR A 225 8.29 11.77 -6.33
N ASN A 226 8.29 11.90 -5.00
CA ASN A 226 9.48 11.69 -4.18
C ASN A 226 9.78 10.18 -4.07
N LEU A 227 11.01 9.78 -4.43
CA LEU A 227 11.44 8.38 -4.45
C LEU A 227 11.67 7.80 -3.05
N ASN A 228 11.96 8.62 -2.03
CA ASN A 228 12.10 8.12 -0.67
C ASN A 228 10.78 7.53 -0.16
N TYR A 229 9.64 8.16 -0.53
CA TYR A 229 8.31 7.61 -0.22
C TYR A 229 7.89 6.50 -1.19
N LEU A 230 7.97 6.77 -2.49
CA LEU A 230 7.52 5.81 -3.51
C LEU A 230 8.33 4.51 -3.47
N GLY A 231 9.65 4.60 -3.29
CA GLY A 231 10.53 3.43 -3.18
C GLY A 231 10.22 2.57 -1.96
N GLU A 232 9.95 3.17 -0.79
CA GLU A 232 9.54 2.43 0.41
C GLU A 232 8.18 1.74 0.20
N ILE A 233 7.20 2.42 -0.38
CA ILE A 233 5.89 1.86 -0.72
C ILE A 233 6.04 0.65 -1.64
N ILE A 234 6.79 0.80 -2.74
CA ILE A 234 6.94 -0.26 -3.75
C ILE A 234 7.73 -1.45 -3.19
N ARG A 235 8.84 -1.23 -2.47
CA ARG A 235 9.62 -2.31 -1.84
C ARG A 235 8.77 -3.10 -0.84
N ALA A 236 8.05 -2.40 0.00
CA ALA A 236 7.23 -3.02 1.03
C ALA A 236 6.04 -3.79 0.43
N GLY A 237 5.32 -3.19 -0.51
CA GLY A 237 4.16 -3.79 -1.16
C GLY A 237 4.52 -4.97 -2.07
N SER A 238 5.66 -4.92 -2.78
CA SER A 238 6.13 -6.03 -3.62
C SER A 238 6.47 -7.30 -2.82
N GLY A 239 6.73 -7.17 -1.52
CA GLY A 239 6.87 -8.32 -0.62
C GLY A 239 5.55 -9.00 -0.24
N ALA A 240 4.43 -8.33 -0.47
CA ALA A 240 3.09 -8.80 -0.10
C ALA A 240 2.23 -9.19 -1.32
N SER A 241 2.59 -8.75 -2.53
CA SER A 241 1.82 -9.00 -3.76
C SER A 241 2.72 -9.19 -4.97
N GLU A 242 2.28 -10.01 -5.91
CA GLU A 242 2.96 -10.21 -7.20
C GLU A 242 2.58 -9.15 -8.24
N VAL A 243 1.42 -8.52 -8.09
CA VAL A 243 0.85 -7.58 -9.05
C VAL A 243 0.55 -6.26 -8.38
N THR A 244 0.88 -5.17 -9.05
CA THR A 244 0.58 -3.81 -8.60
C THR A 244 -0.09 -3.00 -9.71
N SER A 245 -0.94 -2.06 -9.28
CA SER A 245 -1.54 -1.06 -10.16
C SER A 245 -1.17 0.34 -9.70
N LEU A 246 -0.80 1.19 -10.65
CA LEU A 246 -0.56 2.61 -10.45
C LEU A 246 -1.70 3.38 -11.10
N GLU A 247 -2.36 4.27 -10.37
CA GLU A 247 -3.38 5.17 -10.93
C GLU A 247 -3.04 6.61 -10.57
N PHE A 248 -2.99 7.49 -11.57
CA PHE A 248 -2.72 8.92 -11.38
C PHE A 248 -3.26 9.78 -12.53
N SER A 249 -3.31 11.07 -12.33
CA SER A 249 -3.55 12.09 -13.33
C SER A 249 -2.40 13.08 -13.35
N THR A 250 -2.35 13.96 -14.33
CA THR A 250 -1.27 14.94 -14.46
C THR A 250 -1.16 15.83 -13.22
N ASN A 251 0.02 15.82 -12.59
CA ASN A 251 0.35 16.58 -11.37
C ASN A 251 -0.60 16.30 -10.18
N MET A 252 -1.19 15.12 -10.12
CA MET A 252 -2.10 14.70 -9.05
C MET A 252 -1.46 13.59 -8.18
N PRO A 253 -2.01 13.31 -6.99
CA PRO A 253 -1.58 12.18 -6.18
C PRO A 253 -1.65 10.87 -6.96
N ILE A 254 -0.70 9.97 -6.68
CA ILE A 254 -0.73 8.59 -7.18
C ILE A 254 -1.40 7.68 -6.16
N LYS A 255 -2.20 6.75 -6.66
CA LYS A 255 -2.68 5.57 -5.94
C LYS A 255 -1.87 4.37 -6.40
N VAL A 256 -1.26 3.67 -5.45
CA VAL A 256 -0.56 2.41 -5.66
C VAL A 256 -1.36 1.31 -4.99
N GLU A 257 -1.81 0.33 -5.75
CA GLU A 257 -2.61 -0.80 -5.25
C GLU A 257 -1.83 -2.10 -5.41
N PHE A 258 -1.76 -2.87 -4.33
CA PHE A 258 -1.23 -4.22 -4.29
C PHE A 258 -2.38 -5.20 -4.04
N GLU A 259 -2.58 -6.12 -4.98
CA GLU A 259 -3.61 -7.15 -4.88
C GLU A 259 -3.21 -8.18 -3.83
N MET A 260 -3.99 -8.29 -2.76
CA MET A 260 -3.74 -9.25 -1.68
C MET A 260 -4.57 -10.53 -1.90
N PRO A 261 -4.13 -11.69 -1.37
CA PRO A 261 -4.92 -12.90 -1.40
C PRO A 261 -6.34 -12.69 -0.84
N GLN A 262 -7.30 -13.50 -1.33
CA GLN A 262 -8.68 -13.53 -0.85
C GLN A 262 -9.39 -12.15 -0.91
N GLN A 263 -9.13 -11.38 -1.97
CA GLN A 263 -9.72 -10.05 -2.17
C GLN A 263 -9.32 -9.00 -1.11
N GLY A 264 -8.22 -9.22 -0.41
CA GLY A 264 -7.60 -8.20 0.40
C GLY A 264 -7.04 -7.08 -0.48
N ARG A 265 -6.96 -5.86 0.07
CA ARG A 265 -6.42 -4.69 -0.63
C ARG A 265 -5.44 -3.95 0.25
N LEU A 266 -4.32 -3.59 -0.34
CA LEU A 266 -3.34 -2.69 0.26
C LEU A 266 -3.14 -1.53 -0.71
N LEU A 267 -3.60 -0.36 -0.32
CA LEU A 267 -3.57 0.86 -1.11
C LEU A 267 -2.66 1.88 -0.45
N TYR A 268 -1.89 2.56 -1.27
CA TYR A 268 -1.15 3.75 -0.86
C TYR A 268 -1.55 4.93 -1.72
N TYR A 269 -1.57 6.11 -1.11
CA TYR A 269 -1.69 7.37 -1.81
C TYR A 269 -0.45 8.20 -1.49
N LEU A 270 0.13 8.83 -2.49
CA LEU A 270 1.31 9.67 -2.34
C LEU A 270 1.07 10.99 -3.07
N ALA A 271 1.28 12.10 -2.37
CA ALA A 271 1.18 13.42 -2.95
C ALA A 271 2.24 13.63 -4.06
N PRO A 272 1.91 14.35 -5.15
CA PRO A 272 2.88 14.67 -6.18
C PRO A 272 3.85 15.74 -5.65
N ARG A 273 5.04 15.77 -6.25
CA ARG A 273 5.93 16.92 -6.15
C ARG A 273 5.53 17.94 -7.21
N ILE A 274 5.16 19.13 -6.78
CA ILE A 274 4.90 20.23 -7.70
C ILE A 274 6.26 20.81 -8.09
N GLU A 275 6.62 20.68 -9.36
CA GLU A 275 7.78 21.37 -9.92
C GLU A 275 7.38 22.85 -10.09
N ALA A 276 8.20 23.76 -9.55
CA ALA A 276 8.05 25.18 -9.88
C ALA A 276 8.43 25.34 -11.37
N GLU A 277 7.51 25.91 -12.16
CA GLU A 277 7.75 26.24 -13.59
C GLU A 277 8.91 27.24 -13.77
#